data_9f64dc575d8f5c952b7923ca9e690b88
#
_entry.id   9f64dc575d8f5c952b7923ca9e690b88
#
_cell.length_a   1.000
_cell.length_b   1.000
_cell.length_c   1.000
_cell.angle_alpha   90.00
_cell.angle_beta   90.00
_cell.angle_gamma   90.00
#
_symmetry.space_group_name_H-M   'P 1'
#
loop_
_entity.id
_entity.type
_entity.pdbx_description
1 polymer ?
#
loop_
_entity_poly.entity_id
_entity_poly.type
_entity_poly.pdbx_seq_one_letter_code
_entity_poly.pdbx_strand_id
1 'polypeptide(L)'
;MSAQTEGNNTHHNQASAMGEKGANLLITGVRIEDGPAGVDIRITDGKFAEIGAGLTPREGEEVRDYTGKLVLPPYIESHVHLDTALTSGQPRYNESGTLFEGIEVWSERKQTLTYEDVKDRAGRALRQQAQFGIQYVRSHVDVTDPDLTALRALIDLREELKDSMTLQLVAFPQEGIESFPNGRDLMRRAAEMGVDAIGAIPHFEFTREYSVSSLNFAVELAQEYGLLMDVHCDEID
;
A
#
# COMPACT_ATOMS: atom_id res chain seq x y z
N MET A 1 43.28 32.74 13.75
CA MET A 1 43.59 31.30 13.76
C MET A 1 42.42 30.58 14.37
N SER A 2 41.51 30.07 13.53
CA SER A 2 40.38 29.26 13.96
C SER A 2 40.18 28.20 12.90
N ALA A 3 40.45 26.96 13.25
CA ALA A 3 40.32 25.82 12.40
C ALA A 3 38.84 25.45 12.26
N GLN A 4 38.37 25.44 11.03
CA GLN A 4 37.08 24.82 10.66
C GLN A 4 37.31 23.32 10.52
N THR A 5 36.60 22.52 11.29
CA THR A 5 36.48 21.09 11.11
C THR A 5 35.26 20.82 10.22
N GLU A 6 35.51 20.53 8.98
CA GLU A 6 34.50 19.98 8.06
C GLU A 6 34.19 18.55 8.47
N GLY A 7 33.00 18.33 8.98
CA GLY A 7 32.42 17.01 9.20
C GLY A 7 31.88 16.44 7.88
N ASN A 8 32.63 15.54 7.30
CA ASN A 8 32.25 14.82 6.08
C ASN A 8 31.17 13.75 6.44
N ASN A 9 29.92 14.08 6.23
CA ASN A 9 28.80 13.19 6.48
C ASN A 9 28.43 12.49 5.18
N THR A 10 29.20 11.48 4.82
CA THR A 10 28.91 10.58 3.69
C THR A 10 27.83 9.58 4.12
N HIS A 11 26.57 9.99 4.09
CA HIS A 11 25.48 9.05 4.02
C HIS A 11 25.54 8.34 2.67
N HIS A 12 26.11 7.17 2.68
CA HIS A 12 26.05 6.25 1.54
C HIS A 12 24.59 5.92 1.24
N ASN A 13 24.17 6.45 0.11
CA ASN A 13 22.91 6.18 -0.53
C ASN A 13 22.99 4.73 -1.10
N GLN A 14 22.70 3.73 -0.26
CA GLN A 14 22.52 2.35 -0.69
C GLN A 14 21.04 2.10 -1.02
N ALA A 15 20.55 2.83 -2.01
CA ALA A 15 19.36 2.42 -2.76
C ALA A 15 19.86 1.53 -3.93
N SER A 16 20.24 0.31 -3.61
CA SER A 16 20.56 -0.65 -4.67
C SER A 16 19.98 -2.01 -4.34
N ALA A 17 19.32 -2.50 -5.37
CA ALA A 17 18.95 -3.86 -5.63
C ALA A 17 17.56 -4.28 -5.14
N MET A 18 16.55 -3.82 -5.87
CA MET A 18 15.54 -4.77 -6.31
C MET A 18 16.30 -5.84 -7.10
N GLY A 19 16.37 -7.07 -6.56
CA GLY A 19 17.19 -8.13 -7.12
C GLY A 19 16.86 -8.35 -8.59
N GLU A 20 17.91 -8.48 -9.41
CA GLU A 20 17.75 -8.87 -10.80
C GLU A 20 16.95 -10.18 -10.87
N LYS A 21 15.95 -10.24 -11.75
CA LYS A 21 15.24 -11.50 -12.04
C LYS A 21 16.25 -12.57 -12.40
N GLY A 22 16.34 -13.64 -11.59
CA GLY A 22 17.22 -14.76 -11.84
C GLY A 22 18.52 -14.84 -11.01
N ALA A 23 18.74 -13.95 -10.04
CA ALA A 23 19.89 -14.07 -9.15
C ALA A 23 19.79 -15.35 -8.27
N ASN A 24 20.83 -16.21 -8.36
CA ASN A 24 20.97 -17.34 -7.46
C ASN A 24 21.61 -16.84 -6.17
N LEU A 25 20.96 -17.09 -5.04
CA LEU A 25 21.36 -16.56 -3.73
C LEU A 25 21.37 -17.69 -2.70
N LEU A 26 22.45 -17.77 -1.93
CA LEU A 26 22.54 -18.58 -0.74
C LEU A 26 22.62 -17.68 0.49
N ILE A 27 21.60 -17.70 1.31
CA ILE A 27 21.54 -17.04 2.62
C ILE A 27 22.00 -18.05 3.67
N THR A 28 22.94 -17.68 4.55
CA THR A 28 23.49 -18.62 5.53
C THR A 28 23.28 -18.18 6.98
N GLY A 29 23.15 -19.16 7.88
CA GLY A 29 23.22 -18.99 9.32
C GLY A 29 22.00 -18.35 9.96
N VAL A 30 20.85 -18.27 9.30
CA VAL A 30 19.64 -17.63 9.80
C VAL A 30 18.90 -18.49 10.84
N ARG A 31 18.01 -17.85 11.57
CA ARG A 31 16.96 -18.49 12.37
C ARG A 31 15.62 -18.29 11.68
N ILE A 32 14.86 -19.35 11.50
CA ILE A 32 13.46 -19.26 11.06
C ILE A 32 12.58 -19.12 12.31
N GLU A 33 11.51 -18.33 12.23
CA GLU A 33 10.54 -18.19 13.32
C GLU A 33 10.05 -19.58 13.75
N ASP A 34 10.00 -19.81 15.06
CA ASP A 34 9.62 -21.10 15.68
C ASP A 34 10.45 -22.33 15.23
N GLY A 35 11.53 -22.09 14.48
CA GLY A 35 12.39 -23.13 13.91
C GLY A 35 13.81 -23.14 14.47
N PRO A 36 14.68 -24.03 13.95
CA PRO A 36 16.07 -24.11 14.35
C PRO A 36 16.86 -22.85 13.94
N ALA A 37 17.96 -22.60 14.68
CA ALA A 37 18.99 -21.63 14.29
C ALA A 37 20.04 -22.30 13.39
N GLY A 38 20.80 -21.47 12.64
CA GLY A 38 21.86 -21.95 11.76
C GLY A 38 21.34 -22.64 10.50
N VAL A 39 20.22 -22.16 10.02
CA VAL A 39 19.60 -22.63 8.77
C VAL A 39 20.13 -21.83 7.59
N ASP A 40 20.38 -22.49 6.48
CA ASP A 40 20.72 -21.88 5.21
C ASP A 40 19.53 -21.97 4.25
N ILE A 41 19.37 -20.94 3.41
CA ILE A 41 18.26 -20.85 2.46
C ILE A 41 18.85 -20.57 1.09
N ARG A 42 18.62 -21.48 0.14
CA ARG A 42 18.97 -21.28 -1.27
C ARG A 42 17.76 -20.77 -2.04
N ILE A 43 17.98 -19.71 -2.79
CA ILE A 43 16.99 -19.10 -3.68
C ILE A 43 17.51 -19.27 -5.11
N THR A 44 16.69 -19.85 -5.98
CA THR A 44 16.98 -20.02 -7.41
C THR A 44 15.78 -19.48 -8.19
N ASP A 45 16.02 -18.61 -9.16
CA ASP A 45 14.96 -17.99 -9.97
C ASP A 45 13.84 -17.35 -9.12
N GLY A 46 14.23 -16.71 -8.01
CA GLY A 46 13.30 -16.02 -7.10
C GLY A 46 12.44 -16.96 -6.22
N LYS A 47 12.75 -18.25 -6.16
CA LYS A 47 12.02 -19.24 -5.36
C LYS A 47 12.94 -19.95 -4.35
N PHE A 48 12.38 -20.34 -3.22
CA PHE A 48 13.06 -21.20 -2.27
C PHE A 48 13.31 -22.57 -2.92
N ALA A 49 14.58 -22.87 -3.20
CA ALA A 49 15.00 -24.12 -3.82
C ALA A 49 15.42 -25.18 -2.80
N GLU A 50 16.05 -24.75 -1.69
CA GLU A 50 16.54 -25.64 -0.64
C GLU A 50 16.61 -24.90 0.70
N ILE A 51 16.20 -25.55 1.78
CA ILE A 51 16.29 -25.05 3.15
C ILE A 51 16.90 -26.14 4.00
N GLY A 52 18.02 -25.86 4.67
CA GLY A 52 18.73 -26.86 5.48
C GLY A 52 19.93 -26.24 6.18
N ALA A 53 20.68 -27.03 6.92
CA ALA A 53 21.90 -26.58 7.58
C ALA A 53 23.15 -27.01 6.78
N GLY A 54 24.14 -26.11 6.66
CA GLY A 54 25.44 -26.41 6.07
C GLY A 54 25.40 -26.61 4.55
N LEU A 55 24.56 -25.83 3.84
CA LEU A 55 24.49 -25.88 2.40
C LEU A 55 25.80 -25.35 1.77
N THR A 56 26.37 -26.13 0.89
CA THR A 56 27.59 -25.72 0.17
C THR A 56 27.23 -24.74 -0.96
N PRO A 57 27.93 -23.58 -1.07
CA PRO A 57 27.76 -22.66 -2.20
C PRO A 57 27.97 -23.36 -3.54
N ARG A 58 27.17 -23.00 -4.54
CA ARG A 58 27.29 -23.46 -5.91
C ARG A 58 27.95 -22.39 -6.78
N GLU A 59 28.52 -22.79 -7.89
CA GLU A 59 29.09 -21.85 -8.84
C GLU A 59 28.03 -20.84 -9.34
N GLY A 60 28.38 -19.55 -9.29
CA GLY A 60 27.48 -18.47 -9.68
C GLY A 60 26.43 -18.04 -8.64
N GLU A 61 26.43 -18.63 -7.44
CA GLU A 61 25.57 -18.16 -6.34
C GLU A 61 26.21 -16.96 -5.61
N GLU A 62 25.42 -15.93 -5.35
CA GLU A 62 25.77 -14.89 -4.36
C GLU A 62 25.56 -15.48 -2.96
N VAL A 63 26.58 -15.39 -2.10
CA VAL A 63 26.46 -15.85 -0.71
C VAL A 63 26.33 -14.66 0.22
N ARG A 64 25.27 -14.67 1.06
CA ARG A 64 25.04 -13.66 2.09
C ARG A 64 24.97 -14.31 3.46
N ASP A 65 25.92 -13.94 4.32
CA ASP A 65 25.92 -14.37 5.72
C ASP A 65 24.98 -13.49 6.54
N TYR A 66 23.90 -14.11 7.03
CA TYR A 66 22.95 -13.50 7.96
C TYR A 66 22.90 -14.26 9.29
N THR A 67 24.05 -14.80 9.73
CA THR A 67 24.16 -15.51 10.99
C THR A 67 23.53 -14.76 12.16
N GLY A 68 22.61 -15.43 12.85
CA GLY A 68 21.87 -14.88 13.99
C GLY A 68 20.71 -13.96 13.64
N LYS A 69 20.46 -13.67 12.35
CA LYS A 69 19.28 -12.92 11.93
C LYS A 69 18.04 -13.81 11.88
N LEU A 70 16.90 -13.23 12.18
CA LEU A 70 15.59 -13.91 12.09
C LEU A 70 15.02 -13.69 10.68
N VAL A 71 14.57 -14.76 10.07
CA VAL A 71 13.78 -14.72 8.82
C VAL A 71 12.31 -14.83 9.18
N LEU A 72 11.53 -13.87 8.72
CA LEU A 72 10.09 -13.79 8.89
C LEU A 72 9.41 -13.73 7.52
N PRO A 73 8.12 -14.11 7.42
CA PRO A 73 7.31 -13.73 6.29
C PRO A 73 7.25 -12.21 6.15
N PRO A 74 7.00 -11.67 4.95
CA PRO A 74 6.80 -10.24 4.78
C PRO A 74 5.59 -9.75 5.59
N TYR A 75 5.66 -8.51 6.06
CA TYR A 75 4.54 -7.87 6.73
C TYR A 75 3.43 -7.49 5.75
N ILE A 76 2.23 -7.36 6.28
CA ILE A 76 1.03 -6.96 5.56
C ILE A 76 0.54 -5.62 6.12
N GLU A 77 0.39 -4.63 5.28
CA GLU A 77 -0.38 -3.41 5.57
C GLU A 77 -1.80 -3.62 5.07
N SER A 78 -2.71 -3.90 5.99
CA SER A 78 -4.09 -4.25 5.65
C SER A 78 -5.00 -3.05 5.43
N HIS A 79 -4.55 -1.83 5.80
CA HIS A 79 -5.38 -0.63 5.74
C HIS A 79 -4.53 0.63 5.62
N VAL A 80 -4.47 1.20 4.44
CA VAL A 80 -3.83 2.50 4.17
C VAL A 80 -4.61 3.25 3.10
N HIS A 81 -4.51 4.57 3.11
CA HIS A 81 -5.01 5.46 2.06
C HIS A 81 -3.82 6.06 1.31
N LEU A 82 -3.37 5.39 0.23
CA LEU A 82 -2.19 5.84 -0.53
C LEU A 82 -2.43 7.11 -1.32
N ASP A 83 -3.67 7.38 -1.70
CA ASP A 83 -4.10 8.61 -2.35
C ASP A 83 -3.90 9.84 -1.45
N THR A 84 -4.13 9.71 -0.14
CA THR A 84 -3.94 10.77 0.85
C THR A 84 -2.55 10.75 1.50
N ALA A 85 -1.77 9.70 1.31
CA ALA A 85 -0.46 9.56 1.93
C ALA A 85 0.45 10.76 1.58
N LEU A 86 1.24 11.24 2.58
CA LEU A 86 2.20 12.33 2.44
C LEU A 86 1.58 13.69 2.04
N THR A 87 0.31 13.95 2.39
CA THR A 87 -0.38 15.23 2.15
C THR A 87 -0.50 16.12 3.40
N SER A 88 0.09 15.74 4.53
CA SER A 88 -0.01 16.51 5.76
C SER A 88 0.36 17.98 5.55
N GLY A 89 -0.53 18.89 6.00
CA GLY A 89 -0.39 20.34 5.81
C GLY A 89 -0.80 20.86 4.43
N GLN A 90 -1.42 20.02 3.58
CA GLN A 90 -1.87 20.41 2.24
C GLN A 90 -3.38 20.19 2.07
N PRO A 91 -4.17 21.23 1.75
CA PRO A 91 -3.79 22.65 1.65
C PRO A 91 -3.59 23.33 3.00
N ARG A 92 -4.03 22.72 4.08
CA ARG A 92 -3.92 23.15 5.47
C ARG A 92 -3.78 21.97 6.43
N TYR A 93 -3.47 22.22 7.68
CA TYR A 93 -3.49 21.20 8.72
C TYR A 93 -4.91 20.92 9.21
N ASN A 94 -5.17 19.70 9.66
CA ASN A 94 -6.31 19.36 10.49
C ASN A 94 -6.01 19.86 11.92
N GLU A 95 -6.66 20.96 12.32
CA GLU A 95 -6.37 21.64 13.60
C GLU A 95 -7.14 21.02 14.76
N SER A 96 -8.36 20.53 14.52
CA SER A 96 -9.19 19.88 15.53
C SER A 96 -8.75 18.46 15.86
N GLY A 97 -8.04 17.80 14.92
CA GLY A 97 -7.67 16.40 15.01
C GLY A 97 -8.86 15.44 14.78
N THR A 98 -10.04 15.95 14.40
CA THR A 98 -11.23 15.13 14.17
C THR A 98 -11.21 14.49 12.77
N LEU A 99 -11.93 13.38 12.64
CA LEU A 99 -12.14 12.70 11.35
C LEU A 99 -12.84 13.63 10.35
N PHE A 100 -13.88 14.33 10.79
CA PHE A 100 -14.67 15.20 9.91
C PHE A 100 -13.85 16.33 9.31
N GLU A 101 -13.01 16.99 10.09
CA GLU A 101 -12.09 18.00 9.55
C GLU A 101 -11.06 17.36 8.61
N GLY A 102 -10.58 16.14 8.92
CA GLY A 102 -9.68 15.41 8.05
C GLY A 102 -10.29 15.15 6.66
N ILE A 103 -11.56 14.75 6.62
CA ILE A 103 -12.31 14.55 5.37
C ILE A 103 -12.51 15.88 4.62
N GLU A 104 -12.82 16.97 5.33
CA GLU A 104 -12.97 18.30 4.74
C GLU A 104 -11.65 18.77 4.10
N VAL A 105 -10.53 18.67 4.80
CA VAL A 105 -9.19 18.99 4.29
C VAL A 105 -8.85 18.17 3.06
N TRP A 106 -9.21 16.88 3.06
CA TRP A 106 -9.04 16.02 1.89
C TRP A 106 -9.92 16.44 0.72
N SER A 107 -11.17 16.79 0.95
CA SER A 107 -12.08 17.32 -0.09
C SER A 107 -11.52 18.58 -0.74
N GLU A 108 -10.93 19.50 0.04
CA GLU A 108 -10.24 20.67 -0.49
C GLU A 108 -9.02 20.29 -1.34
N ARG A 109 -8.16 19.38 -0.83
CA ARG A 109 -6.95 18.90 -1.51
C ARG A 109 -7.27 18.20 -2.84
N LYS A 110 -8.34 17.44 -2.87
CA LYS A 110 -8.81 16.67 -4.02
C LYS A 110 -9.07 17.55 -5.25
N GLN A 111 -9.48 18.81 -5.07
CA GLN A 111 -9.73 19.76 -6.16
C GLN A 111 -8.48 20.10 -6.98
N THR A 112 -7.30 19.88 -6.43
CA THR A 112 -6.01 20.13 -7.08
C THR A 112 -5.19 18.86 -7.32
N LEU A 113 -5.85 17.70 -7.18
CA LEU A 113 -5.20 16.41 -7.34
C LEU A 113 -4.83 16.17 -8.80
N THR A 114 -3.60 15.69 -9.03
CA THR A 114 -3.18 15.25 -10.36
C THR A 114 -2.73 13.79 -10.31
N TYR A 115 -2.80 13.12 -11.44
CA TYR A 115 -2.32 11.75 -11.58
C TYR A 115 -0.86 11.60 -11.15
N GLU A 116 0.01 12.52 -11.58
CA GLU A 116 1.45 12.51 -11.29
C GLU A 116 1.73 12.71 -9.80
N ASP A 117 0.98 13.61 -9.14
CA ASP A 117 1.09 13.86 -7.71
C ASP A 117 0.76 12.61 -6.90
N VAL A 118 -0.37 11.96 -7.20
CA VAL A 118 -0.76 10.70 -6.52
C VAL A 118 0.27 9.61 -6.76
N LYS A 119 0.68 9.42 -7.99
CA LYS A 119 1.64 8.37 -8.37
C LYS A 119 2.98 8.53 -7.67
N ASP A 120 3.52 9.76 -7.61
CA ASP A 120 4.76 10.04 -6.89
C ASP A 120 4.63 9.77 -5.39
N ARG A 121 3.63 10.36 -4.73
CA ARG A 121 3.44 10.23 -3.27
C ARG A 121 3.18 8.77 -2.86
N ALA A 122 2.25 8.10 -3.52
CA ALA A 122 1.94 6.69 -3.27
C ALA A 122 3.16 5.80 -3.52
N GLY A 123 3.89 6.01 -4.62
CA GLY A 123 5.11 5.28 -4.90
C GLY A 123 6.21 5.49 -3.85
N ARG A 124 6.35 6.70 -3.31
CA ARG A 124 7.26 6.99 -2.19
C ARG A 124 6.83 6.28 -0.91
N ALA A 125 5.54 6.30 -0.58
CA ALA A 125 4.99 5.63 0.59
C ALA A 125 5.20 4.11 0.50
N LEU A 126 4.92 3.50 -0.66
CA LEU A 126 5.12 2.06 -0.89
C LEU A 126 6.60 1.67 -0.82
N ARG A 127 7.51 2.47 -1.38
CA ARG A 127 8.95 2.22 -1.22
C ARG A 127 9.40 2.28 0.24
N GLN A 128 8.85 3.20 1.02
CA GLN A 128 9.13 3.28 2.45
C GLN A 128 8.58 2.05 3.20
N GLN A 129 7.37 1.61 2.91
CA GLN A 129 6.79 0.39 3.47
C GLN A 129 7.63 -0.85 3.14
N ALA A 130 8.09 -0.97 1.88
CA ALA A 130 8.97 -2.06 1.47
C ALA A 130 10.28 -2.11 2.26
N GLN A 131 10.86 -0.96 2.61
CA GLN A 131 12.07 -0.88 3.45
C GLN A 131 11.84 -1.42 4.87
N PHE A 132 10.59 -1.43 5.35
CA PHE A 132 10.21 -2.03 6.62
C PHE A 132 9.72 -3.48 6.50
N GLY A 133 9.86 -4.09 5.31
CA GLY A 133 9.49 -5.49 5.07
C GLY A 133 8.02 -5.72 4.74
N ILE A 134 7.25 -4.67 4.43
CA ILE A 134 5.86 -4.76 3.99
C ILE A 134 5.85 -5.04 2.49
N GLN A 135 5.24 -6.15 2.07
CA GLN A 135 5.13 -6.54 0.65
C GLN A 135 3.69 -6.75 0.18
N TYR A 136 2.74 -6.76 1.11
CA TYR A 136 1.31 -6.87 0.81
C TYR A 136 0.62 -5.64 1.38
N VAL A 137 -0.02 -4.86 0.52
CA VAL A 137 -0.67 -3.60 0.89
C VAL A 137 -2.09 -3.58 0.37
N ARG A 138 -3.05 -3.21 1.23
CA ARG A 138 -4.42 -2.88 0.82
C ARG A 138 -4.63 -1.38 0.99
N SER A 139 -4.90 -0.70 -0.12
CA SER A 139 -5.18 0.73 -0.15
C SER A 139 -6.64 1.01 -0.43
N HIS A 140 -7.26 1.79 0.43
CA HIS A 140 -8.55 2.42 0.18
C HIS A 140 -8.32 3.66 -0.67
N VAL A 141 -9.00 3.74 -1.80
CA VAL A 141 -8.81 4.81 -2.79
C VAL A 141 -10.10 5.58 -2.93
N ASP A 142 -10.06 6.86 -2.62
CA ASP A 142 -11.24 7.71 -2.75
C ASP A 142 -11.70 7.78 -4.21
N VAL A 143 -12.93 7.33 -4.46
CA VAL A 143 -13.59 7.37 -5.77
C VAL A 143 -14.63 8.48 -5.88
N THR A 144 -14.75 9.34 -4.86
CA THR A 144 -15.58 10.54 -4.92
C THR A 144 -14.84 11.68 -5.66
N ASP A 145 -14.36 11.34 -6.84
CA ASP A 145 -13.71 12.19 -7.84
C ASP A 145 -14.22 11.78 -9.21
N PRO A 146 -14.91 12.68 -9.97
CA PRO A 146 -15.50 12.35 -11.27
C PRO A 146 -14.52 11.76 -12.29
N ASP A 147 -13.25 12.13 -12.19
CA ASP A 147 -12.19 11.66 -13.09
C ASP A 147 -11.49 10.37 -12.60
N LEU A 148 -11.79 9.91 -11.38
CA LEU A 148 -11.13 8.76 -10.72
C LEU A 148 -9.59 8.86 -10.79
N THR A 149 -9.06 10.07 -10.59
CA THR A 149 -7.66 10.42 -10.79
C THR A 149 -6.72 9.56 -9.94
N ALA A 150 -7.04 9.45 -8.65
CA ALA A 150 -6.26 8.63 -7.72
C ALA A 150 -6.31 7.15 -8.09
N LEU A 151 -7.48 6.63 -8.43
CA LEU A 151 -7.64 5.22 -8.78
C LEU A 151 -6.81 4.86 -10.02
N ARG A 152 -6.84 5.70 -11.08
CA ARG A 152 -6.02 5.49 -12.28
C ARG A 152 -4.53 5.43 -11.96
N ALA A 153 -4.06 6.37 -11.15
CA ALA A 153 -2.65 6.40 -10.74
C ALA A 153 -2.22 5.16 -9.95
N LEU A 154 -3.08 4.66 -9.06
CA LEU A 154 -2.78 3.49 -8.24
C LEU A 154 -2.92 2.17 -9.00
N ILE A 155 -3.81 2.07 -9.99
CA ILE A 155 -3.87 0.91 -10.90
C ILE A 155 -2.56 0.78 -11.69
N ASP A 156 -2.06 1.88 -12.25
CA ASP A 156 -0.80 1.86 -12.99
C ASP A 156 0.39 1.54 -12.07
N LEU A 157 0.38 2.11 -10.85
CA LEU A 157 1.41 1.82 -9.86
C LEU A 157 1.40 0.35 -9.40
N ARG A 158 0.21 -0.26 -9.26
CA ARG A 158 0.04 -1.69 -8.97
C ARG A 158 0.69 -2.55 -10.05
N GLU A 159 0.47 -2.21 -11.31
CA GLU A 159 1.06 -2.95 -12.43
C GLU A 159 2.60 -2.79 -12.49
N GLU A 160 3.11 -1.59 -12.23
CA GLU A 160 4.55 -1.32 -12.19
C GLU A 160 5.27 -2.08 -11.06
N LEU A 161 4.61 -2.29 -9.93
CA LEU A 161 5.19 -2.90 -8.73
C LEU A 161 4.88 -4.40 -8.59
N LYS A 162 4.12 -5.00 -9.50
CA LYS A 162 3.60 -6.38 -9.38
C LYS A 162 4.65 -7.46 -9.14
N ASP A 163 5.88 -7.23 -9.60
CA ASP A 163 6.99 -8.18 -9.42
C ASP A 163 7.64 -8.07 -8.02
N SER A 164 7.36 -7.01 -7.27
CA SER A 164 8.01 -6.73 -5.98
C SER A 164 7.05 -6.58 -4.82
N MET A 165 5.79 -6.23 -5.08
CA MET A 165 4.78 -5.97 -4.06
C MET A 165 3.39 -6.33 -4.59
N THR A 166 2.54 -6.84 -3.71
CA THR A 166 1.11 -7.03 -3.98
C THR A 166 0.34 -5.81 -3.47
N LEU A 167 -0.31 -5.09 -4.37
CA LEU A 167 -1.17 -3.96 -4.02
C LEU A 167 -2.62 -4.30 -4.35
N GLN A 168 -3.48 -4.39 -3.32
CA GLN A 168 -4.93 -4.46 -3.44
C GLN A 168 -5.54 -3.07 -3.36
N LEU A 169 -6.53 -2.79 -4.20
CA LEU A 169 -7.23 -1.51 -4.27
C LEU A 169 -8.69 -1.70 -3.88
N VAL A 170 -9.14 -0.91 -2.91
CA VAL A 170 -10.55 -0.82 -2.50
C VAL A 170 -11.13 0.44 -3.10
N ALA A 171 -12.22 0.33 -3.88
CA ALA A 171 -12.99 1.49 -4.29
C ALA A 171 -13.69 2.08 -3.07
N PHE A 172 -13.18 3.19 -2.54
CA PHE A 172 -13.65 3.77 -1.29
C PHE A 172 -14.38 5.09 -1.54
N PRO A 173 -15.69 5.20 -1.22
CA PRO A 173 -16.47 6.41 -1.44
C PRO A 173 -16.36 7.35 -0.24
N GLN A 174 -15.26 8.11 -0.10
CA GLN A 174 -14.95 8.93 1.08
C GLN A 174 -16.08 9.90 1.47
N GLU A 175 -16.83 10.42 0.51
CA GLU A 175 -17.93 11.36 0.76
C GLU A 175 -19.32 10.69 0.61
N GLY A 176 -19.37 9.36 0.72
CA GLY A 176 -20.60 8.56 0.59
C GLY A 176 -20.88 8.14 -0.86
N ILE A 177 -21.76 7.15 -1.00
CA ILE A 177 -22.26 6.67 -2.29
C ILE A 177 -23.52 7.44 -2.68
N GLU A 178 -24.46 7.56 -1.74
CA GLU A 178 -25.74 8.25 -1.96
C GLU A 178 -25.63 9.75 -1.76
N SER A 179 -24.75 10.17 -0.85
CA SER A 179 -24.54 11.57 -0.53
C SER A 179 -23.68 12.31 -1.55
N PHE A 180 -22.86 11.61 -2.32
CA PHE A 180 -22.01 12.18 -3.36
C PHE A 180 -22.69 12.16 -4.72
N PRO A 181 -22.59 13.24 -5.54
CA PRO A 181 -23.18 13.27 -6.88
C PRO A 181 -22.65 12.14 -7.77
N ASN A 182 -23.55 11.34 -8.34
CA ASN A 182 -23.21 10.17 -9.18
C ASN A 182 -22.37 9.09 -8.48
N GLY A 183 -22.41 9.00 -7.14
CA GLY A 183 -21.57 8.08 -6.40
C GLY A 183 -21.75 6.62 -6.83
N ARG A 184 -22.96 6.16 -7.10
CA ARG A 184 -23.20 4.80 -7.63
C ARG A 184 -22.54 4.54 -8.98
N ASP A 185 -22.54 5.53 -9.89
CA ASP A 185 -21.87 5.43 -11.19
C ASP A 185 -20.34 5.38 -11.01
N LEU A 186 -19.80 6.20 -10.13
CA LEU A 186 -18.36 6.22 -9.81
C LEU A 186 -17.90 4.89 -9.23
N MET A 187 -18.66 4.30 -8.30
CA MET A 187 -18.38 2.99 -7.73
C MET A 187 -18.41 1.88 -8.79
N ARG A 188 -19.38 1.91 -9.70
CA ARG A 188 -19.48 0.95 -10.81
C ARG A 188 -18.29 1.09 -11.76
N ARG A 189 -17.95 2.32 -12.15
CA ARG A 189 -16.78 2.59 -12.99
C ARG A 189 -15.49 2.11 -12.32
N ALA A 190 -15.35 2.31 -11.01
CA ALA A 190 -14.20 1.80 -10.27
C ALA A 190 -14.12 0.26 -10.29
N ALA A 191 -15.26 -0.42 -10.13
CA ALA A 191 -15.33 -1.89 -10.26
C ALA A 191 -14.91 -2.36 -11.66
N GLU A 192 -15.40 -1.70 -12.73
CA GLU A 192 -15.04 -1.97 -14.12
C GLU A 192 -13.53 -1.75 -14.40
N MET A 193 -12.90 -0.82 -13.69
CA MET A 193 -11.45 -0.57 -13.78
C MET A 193 -10.60 -1.64 -13.09
N GLY A 194 -11.20 -2.59 -12.37
CA GLY A 194 -10.51 -3.74 -11.80
C GLY A 194 -9.92 -3.49 -10.41
N VAL A 195 -10.69 -2.90 -9.51
CA VAL A 195 -10.40 -2.90 -8.07
C VAL A 195 -10.56 -4.30 -7.48
N ASP A 196 -10.00 -4.54 -6.30
CA ASP A 196 -10.03 -5.84 -5.63
C ASP A 196 -11.17 -5.94 -4.60
N ALA A 197 -11.69 -4.80 -4.17
CA ALA A 197 -12.79 -4.75 -3.20
C ALA A 197 -13.65 -3.50 -3.37
N ILE A 198 -14.89 -3.62 -2.90
CA ILE A 198 -15.86 -2.53 -2.82
C ILE A 198 -15.91 -2.03 -1.37
N GLY A 199 -15.69 -0.73 -1.19
CA GLY A 199 -15.81 -0.04 0.08
C GLY A 199 -17.17 0.60 0.29
N ALA A 200 -17.41 1.05 1.50
CA ALA A 200 -18.54 1.91 1.88
C ALA A 200 -18.17 2.69 3.16
N ILE A 201 -18.89 3.77 3.41
CA ILE A 201 -18.73 4.59 4.62
C ILE A 201 -20.14 5.02 5.13
N PRO A 202 -20.94 4.09 5.68
CA PRO A 202 -22.34 4.33 5.97
C PRO A 202 -22.58 5.44 7.02
N HIS A 203 -21.66 5.65 7.95
CA HIS A 203 -21.79 6.68 8.98
C HIS A 203 -21.56 8.11 8.45
N PHE A 204 -21.00 8.25 7.26
CA PHE A 204 -20.78 9.55 6.59
C PHE A 204 -21.92 9.92 5.61
N GLU A 205 -22.86 9.01 5.36
CA GLU A 205 -24.04 9.31 4.54
C GLU A 205 -24.98 10.30 5.25
N PHE A 206 -25.65 11.16 4.50
CA PHE A 206 -26.47 12.25 5.06
C PHE A 206 -27.64 11.77 5.91
N THR A 207 -28.18 10.58 5.62
CA THR A 207 -29.30 10.01 6.37
C THR A 207 -29.09 8.51 6.58
N ARG A 208 -29.82 7.97 7.57
CA ARG A 208 -29.82 6.52 7.83
C ARG A 208 -30.33 5.72 6.61
N GLU A 209 -31.29 6.27 5.89
CA GLU A 209 -31.84 5.64 4.68
C GLU A 209 -30.74 5.56 3.61
N TYR A 210 -29.93 6.60 3.46
CA TYR A 210 -28.77 6.60 2.57
C TYR A 210 -27.71 5.60 3.02
N SER A 211 -27.44 5.51 4.34
CA SER A 211 -26.51 4.52 4.89
C SER A 211 -26.93 3.08 4.53
N VAL A 212 -28.21 2.75 4.70
CA VAL A 212 -28.74 1.42 4.36
C VAL A 212 -28.71 1.19 2.84
N SER A 213 -29.08 2.21 2.06
CA SER A 213 -29.09 2.14 0.59
C SER A 213 -27.69 1.95 0.03
N SER A 214 -26.71 2.70 0.52
CA SER A 214 -25.31 2.61 0.10
C SER A 214 -24.70 1.24 0.40
N LEU A 215 -24.98 0.67 1.59
CA LEU A 215 -24.52 -0.68 1.95
C LEU A 215 -25.13 -1.75 1.04
N ASN A 216 -26.46 -1.70 0.80
CA ASN A 216 -27.10 -2.65 -0.09
C ASN A 216 -26.52 -2.57 -1.51
N PHE A 217 -26.34 -1.36 -2.02
CA PHE A 217 -25.71 -1.14 -3.33
C PHE A 217 -24.27 -1.69 -3.36
N ALA A 218 -23.47 -1.44 -2.33
CA ALA A 218 -22.10 -1.95 -2.26
C ALA A 218 -22.05 -3.49 -2.25
N VAL A 219 -22.97 -4.14 -1.51
CA VAL A 219 -23.11 -5.61 -1.50
C VAL A 219 -23.49 -6.13 -2.89
N GLU A 220 -24.51 -5.54 -3.52
CA GLU A 220 -24.95 -5.92 -4.87
C GLU A 220 -23.82 -5.77 -5.89
N LEU A 221 -23.10 -4.65 -5.84
CA LEU A 221 -21.99 -4.40 -6.74
C LEU A 221 -20.82 -5.39 -6.52
N ALA A 222 -20.47 -5.67 -5.27
CA ALA A 222 -19.44 -6.67 -4.95
C ALA A 222 -19.82 -8.05 -5.45
N GLN A 223 -21.09 -8.45 -5.31
CA GLN A 223 -21.60 -9.73 -5.83
C GLN A 223 -21.59 -9.77 -7.38
N GLU A 224 -22.01 -8.68 -8.03
CA GLU A 224 -22.04 -8.56 -9.49
C GLU A 224 -20.66 -8.79 -10.12
N TYR A 225 -19.61 -8.22 -9.49
CA TYR A 225 -18.24 -8.31 -10.00
C TYR A 225 -17.38 -9.40 -9.34
N GLY A 226 -17.93 -10.14 -8.35
CA GLY A 226 -17.18 -11.16 -7.62
C GLY A 226 -16.05 -10.61 -6.76
N LEU A 227 -16.22 -9.39 -6.20
CA LEU A 227 -15.22 -8.68 -5.43
C LEU A 227 -15.41 -8.85 -3.92
N LEU A 228 -14.38 -8.58 -3.15
CA LEU A 228 -14.44 -8.48 -1.69
C LEU A 228 -15.21 -7.22 -1.27
N MET A 229 -15.59 -7.17 0.00
CA MET A 229 -16.06 -5.94 0.65
C MET A 229 -15.11 -5.54 1.79
N ASP A 230 -14.91 -4.24 1.92
CA ASP A 230 -14.10 -3.64 2.98
C ASP A 230 -14.69 -2.28 3.37
N VAL A 231 -15.40 -2.24 4.50
CA VAL A 231 -16.30 -1.14 4.87
C VAL A 231 -15.79 -0.43 6.11
N HIS A 232 -15.73 0.90 6.07
CA HIS A 232 -15.53 1.72 7.26
C HIS A 232 -16.84 1.85 8.02
N CYS A 233 -16.91 1.29 9.22
CA CYS A 233 -18.09 1.33 10.07
C CYS A 233 -17.75 1.91 11.44
N ASP A 234 -18.70 2.67 12.01
CA ASP A 234 -18.63 3.20 13.38
C ASP A 234 -17.39 4.06 13.68
N GLU A 235 -16.79 4.62 12.64
CA GLU A 235 -15.65 5.54 12.74
C GLU A 235 -16.16 6.97 12.88
N ILE A 236 -16.51 7.33 14.10
CA ILE A 236 -16.95 8.68 14.50
C ILE A 236 -16.17 9.13 15.72
N ASP A 237 -15.92 10.45 15.81
CA ASP A 237 -15.25 11.11 16.94
C ASP A 237 -16.07 11.11 18.22
#